data_ef00f63a5e2b30e96ff67556df9509bb
#
_entry.id   ef00f63a5e2b30e96ff67556df9509bb
#
_cell.length_a   1.000
_cell.length_b   1.000
_cell.length_c   1.000
_cell.angle_alpha   90.00
_cell.angle_beta   90.00
_cell.angle_gamma   90.00
#
_symmetry.space_group_name_H-M   'P 1'
#
loop_
_entity.id
_entity.type
_entity.pdbx_description
1 polymer ?
#
loop_
_entity_poly.entity_id
_entity_poly.type
_entity_poly.pdbx_seq_one_letter_code
_entity_poly.pdbx_strand_id
1 'polypeptide(L)'
;MPLSFESTSEIKIPENPLERVIGQEHVLEIAHIVAKQRRHLLLVGPPGTGKSFIANTISSLLPRPTQQIAVLMNPENGERPILEVKTIEDIEREKKETVKAKLIDPRDAPYYVSERLGFRCRKCGTISDPESHICLYCGAEKYRKSRNIEDMFSSTPLISRDDKVFMKRISPEGKEEEFVYERAGSKVKVYKNRPRLMSEQQRKVIVPIERKTFVQATGASESELLGDVRHDPYGGHKDIGIPPHERVVPGAIHEAHEGVLFIDELSTLAELQRYLLTAMQEKKFPIMGRNSTSTGAVVRVDNVPCDFILVGAVNINDVHAILPPLRSRIIGAGYEVLLNTVMPDTEQNREKMVQFIAQEIAKDGRIPHASYDACMRIIEEAKLRAMQMDGKDGLTLRLRDLSGIIKMSGDIAIFEGAEQITREHVEKAIKRAQSIEEQLLDSYGSAFRAGQSDYAALSRSRGRGYASEIR
;
A
#
# COMPACT_ATOMS: atom_id res chain seq x y z
N MET A 1 -16.74 25.46 29.56
CA MET A 1 -17.69 26.50 29.04
C MET A 1 -18.83 25.73 28.42
N PRO A 2 -20.10 26.16 28.57
CA PRO A 2 -21.19 25.44 27.91
C PRO A 2 -20.93 25.42 26.40
N LEU A 3 -21.16 24.28 25.78
CA LEU A 3 -21.08 24.09 24.33
C LEU A 3 -21.98 25.14 23.64
N SER A 4 -21.37 26.18 23.08
CA SER A 4 -22.10 27.23 22.37
C SER A 4 -21.65 27.29 20.93
N PHE A 5 -22.40 26.63 20.05
CA PHE A 5 -22.26 26.68 18.60
C PHE A 5 -23.64 26.54 17.98
N GLU A 6 -23.86 27.09 16.80
CA GLU A 6 -25.12 26.91 16.08
C GLU A 6 -25.08 25.69 15.15
N SER A 7 -23.93 25.45 14.55
CA SER A 7 -23.74 24.39 13.58
C SER A 7 -22.37 23.73 13.67
N THR A 8 -22.26 22.47 13.25
CA THR A 8 -20.98 21.77 13.17
C THR A 8 -20.00 22.38 12.17
N SER A 9 -20.41 23.35 11.34
CA SER A 9 -19.49 24.12 10.48
C SER A 9 -18.51 24.99 11.26
N GLU A 10 -18.86 25.37 12.48
CA GLU A 10 -18.02 26.17 13.37
C GLU A 10 -16.99 25.32 14.13
N ILE A 11 -17.15 24.01 14.13
CA ILE A 11 -16.28 23.10 14.88
C ILE A 11 -14.99 22.86 14.10
N LYS A 12 -13.89 23.31 14.68
CA LYS A 12 -12.56 23.12 14.10
C LYS A 12 -12.12 21.66 14.24
N ILE A 13 -11.92 20.99 13.10
CA ILE A 13 -11.37 19.64 13.06
C ILE A 13 -9.84 19.76 13.21
N PRO A 14 -9.21 19.05 14.17
CA PRO A 14 -7.78 19.07 14.34
C PRO A 14 -7.04 18.58 13.09
N GLU A 15 -5.93 19.23 12.74
CA GLU A 15 -5.06 18.77 11.65
C GLU A 15 -4.29 17.52 12.07
N ASN A 16 -3.87 17.45 13.33
CA ASN A 16 -3.16 16.32 13.88
C ASN A 16 -4.08 15.08 13.99
N PRO A 17 -3.77 13.96 13.29
CA PRO A 17 -4.58 12.75 13.32
C PRO A 17 -4.78 12.16 14.72
N LEU A 18 -3.83 12.35 15.64
CA LEU A 18 -3.94 11.86 17.03
C LEU A 18 -5.08 12.56 17.78
N GLU A 19 -5.25 13.85 17.59
CA GLU A 19 -6.30 14.64 18.26
C GLU A 19 -7.70 14.34 17.71
N ARG A 20 -7.77 13.61 16.59
CA ARG A 20 -9.03 13.12 16.00
C ARG A 20 -9.52 11.83 16.64
N VAL A 21 -8.68 11.13 17.40
CA VAL A 21 -9.07 9.90 18.11
C VAL A 21 -9.88 10.28 19.33
N ILE A 22 -11.06 9.67 19.49
CA ILE A 22 -12.01 10.00 20.53
C ILE A 22 -12.03 8.91 21.60
N GLY A 23 -11.90 9.30 22.88
CA GLY A 23 -12.09 8.44 24.05
C GLY A 23 -11.07 7.32 24.25
N GLN A 24 -9.95 7.36 23.54
CA GLN A 24 -8.88 6.36 23.60
C GLN A 24 -7.53 6.98 23.99
N GLU A 25 -7.53 7.94 24.93
CA GLU A 25 -6.34 8.72 25.29
C GLU A 25 -5.17 7.84 25.72
N HIS A 26 -5.43 6.78 26.50
CA HIS A 26 -4.41 5.81 26.94
C HIS A 26 -3.73 5.08 25.79
N VAL A 27 -4.42 4.92 24.65
CA VAL A 27 -3.85 4.31 23.46
C VAL A 27 -2.96 5.28 22.70
N LEU A 28 -3.26 6.59 22.76
CA LEU A 28 -2.49 7.61 22.04
C LEU A 28 -1.06 7.71 22.55
N GLU A 29 -0.85 7.63 23.87
CA GLU A 29 0.48 7.59 24.47
C GLU A 29 1.27 6.37 23.95
N ILE A 30 0.61 5.21 23.95
CA ILE A 30 1.21 3.97 23.43
C ILE A 30 1.48 4.10 21.92
N ALA A 31 0.58 4.70 21.13
CA ALA A 31 0.76 4.91 19.70
C ALA A 31 2.03 5.74 19.40
N HIS A 32 2.29 6.77 20.17
CA HIS A 32 3.54 7.54 20.07
C HIS A 32 4.78 6.68 20.35
N ILE A 33 4.75 5.87 21.41
CA ILE A 33 5.85 4.99 21.75
C ILE A 33 6.05 3.94 20.65
N VAL A 34 4.96 3.34 20.16
CA VAL A 34 4.96 2.36 19.08
C VAL A 34 5.61 2.92 17.81
N ALA A 35 5.23 4.12 17.39
CA ALA A 35 5.81 4.79 16.23
C ALA A 35 7.30 5.10 16.43
N LYS A 36 7.66 5.72 17.57
CA LYS A 36 9.04 6.17 17.86
C LYS A 36 10.02 5.00 18.06
N GLN A 37 9.58 3.94 18.74
CA GLN A 37 10.41 2.78 19.10
C GLN A 37 10.24 1.61 18.14
N ARG A 38 9.43 1.76 17.08
CA ARG A 38 9.09 0.71 16.11
C ARG A 38 8.64 -0.60 16.79
N ARG A 39 7.71 -0.48 17.77
CA ARG A 39 7.15 -1.61 18.51
C ARG A 39 5.91 -2.16 17.82
N HIS A 40 5.59 -3.43 18.09
CA HIS A 40 4.34 -4.02 17.61
C HIS A 40 3.19 -3.67 18.55
N LEU A 41 1.95 -3.71 18.05
CA LEU A 41 0.75 -3.39 18.82
C LEU A 41 -0.38 -4.37 18.52
N LEU A 42 -1.00 -4.88 19.56
CA LEU A 42 -2.24 -5.65 19.47
C LEU A 42 -3.38 -4.82 20.08
N LEU A 43 -4.36 -4.46 19.26
CA LEU A 43 -5.55 -3.74 19.66
C LEU A 43 -6.70 -4.75 19.88
N VAL A 44 -7.17 -4.84 21.10
CA VAL A 44 -8.27 -5.73 21.49
C VAL A 44 -9.50 -4.87 21.76
N GLY A 45 -10.64 -5.21 21.18
CA GLY A 45 -11.88 -4.48 21.43
C GLY A 45 -13.00 -4.85 20.47
N PRO A 46 -14.25 -4.46 20.76
CA PRO A 46 -15.37 -4.75 19.89
C PRO A 46 -15.27 -4.01 18.53
N PRO A 47 -16.08 -4.40 17.55
CA PRO A 47 -16.16 -3.70 16.29
C PRO A 47 -16.57 -2.23 16.48
N GLY A 48 -16.06 -1.35 15.60
CA GLY A 48 -16.46 0.07 15.61
C GLY A 48 -15.75 0.98 16.62
N THR A 49 -14.80 0.46 17.42
CA THR A 49 -14.03 1.24 18.43
C THR A 49 -12.82 1.99 17.88
N GLY A 50 -12.67 2.11 16.57
CA GLY A 50 -11.62 2.92 15.94
C GLY A 50 -10.26 2.24 15.75
N LYS A 51 -10.14 0.91 15.84
CA LYS A 51 -8.88 0.15 15.69
C LYS A 51 -8.09 0.52 14.42
N SER A 52 -8.74 0.50 13.27
CA SER A 52 -8.12 0.85 11.98
C SER A 52 -7.68 2.31 11.92
N PHE A 53 -8.44 3.21 12.54
CA PHE A 53 -8.11 4.63 12.59
C PHE A 53 -6.86 4.88 13.44
N ILE A 54 -6.75 4.21 14.60
CA ILE A 54 -5.55 4.26 15.46
C ILE A 54 -4.33 3.73 14.70
N ALA A 55 -4.47 2.61 13.99
CA ALA A 55 -3.37 2.02 13.20
C ALA A 55 -2.89 2.97 12.07
N ASN A 56 -3.83 3.61 11.37
CA ASN A 56 -3.48 4.61 10.35
C ASN A 56 -2.81 5.84 10.95
N THR A 57 -3.24 6.26 12.14
CA THR A 57 -2.63 7.38 12.86
C THR A 57 -1.17 7.08 13.23
N ILE A 58 -0.86 5.84 13.67
CA ILE A 58 0.53 5.41 13.93
C ILE A 58 1.38 5.56 12.67
N SER A 59 0.86 5.19 11.50
CA SER A 59 1.62 5.31 10.25
C SER A 59 1.95 6.76 9.89
N SER A 60 1.08 7.71 10.23
CA SER A 60 1.32 9.14 9.97
C SER A 60 2.43 9.75 10.84
N LEU A 61 2.80 9.07 11.94
CA LEU A 61 3.90 9.47 12.83
C LEU A 61 5.25 8.92 12.37
N LEU A 62 5.27 8.01 11.41
CA LEU A 62 6.51 7.42 10.93
C LEU A 62 7.25 8.35 9.98
N PRO A 63 8.61 8.29 9.97
CA PRO A 63 9.39 8.99 8.97
C PRO A 63 9.09 8.45 7.55
N ARG A 64 9.45 9.23 6.55
CA ARG A 64 9.34 8.78 5.15
C ARG A 64 10.22 7.55 4.91
N PRO A 65 9.78 6.61 4.06
CA PRO A 65 10.57 5.46 3.70
C PRO A 65 11.93 5.84 3.12
N THR A 66 12.97 5.09 3.45
CA THR A 66 14.35 5.36 3.03
C THR A 66 14.85 4.39 1.98
N GLN A 67 14.19 3.24 1.81
CA GLN A 67 14.63 2.16 0.94
C GLN A 67 13.62 1.86 -0.17
N GLN A 68 14.15 1.65 -1.38
CA GLN A 68 13.45 1.09 -2.53
C GLN A 68 13.93 -0.34 -2.76
N ILE A 69 13.01 -1.24 -3.03
CA ILE A 69 13.30 -2.65 -3.31
C ILE A 69 12.97 -2.93 -4.77
N ALA A 70 13.94 -3.49 -5.48
CA ALA A 70 13.79 -3.91 -6.87
C ALA A 70 14.29 -5.33 -7.06
N VAL A 71 13.83 -5.95 -8.12
CA VAL A 71 14.25 -7.28 -8.56
C VAL A 71 14.86 -7.17 -9.96
N LEU A 72 16.03 -7.74 -10.12
CA LEU A 72 16.79 -7.74 -11.36
C LEU A 72 16.74 -9.12 -12.01
N MET A 73 16.82 -9.13 -13.33
CA MET A 73 17.07 -10.37 -14.08
C MET A 73 18.41 -10.98 -13.64
N ASN A 74 18.42 -12.29 -13.39
CA ASN A 74 19.63 -13.05 -13.16
C ASN A 74 20.05 -13.75 -14.47
N PRO A 75 21.16 -13.39 -15.10
CA PRO A 75 21.61 -14.00 -16.35
C PRO A 75 22.03 -15.47 -16.20
N GLU A 76 22.51 -15.85 -14.99
CA GLU A 76 23.00 -17.20 -14.72
C GLU A 76 21.85 -18.15 -14.37
N ASN A 77 20.82 -17.62 -13.68
CA ASN A 77 19.65 -18.43 -13.27
C ASN A 77 18.40 -17.54 -13.23
N GLY A 78 17.62 -17.58 -14.30
CA GLY A 78 16.38 -16.78 -14.41
C GLY A 78 15.35 -17.06 -13.32
N GLU A 79 15.38 -18.25 -12.69
CA GLU A 79 14.47 -18.64 -11.61
C GLU A 79 14.86 -18.05 -10.26
N ARG A 80 16.04 -17.48 -10.16
CA ARG A 80 16.59 -16.82 -8.97
C ARG A 80 16.92 -15.36 -9.28
N PRO A 81 15.90 -14.50 -9.47
CA PRO A 81 16.11 -13.08 -9.68
C PRO A 81 16.94 -12.46 -8.56
N ILE A 82 17.76 -11.47 -8.89
CA ILE A 82 18.65 -10.81 -7.94
C ILE A 82 17.88 -9.70 -7.23
N LEU A 83 17.96 -9.67 -5.90
CA LEU A 83 17.41 -8.60 -5.09
C LEU A 83 18.32 -7.37 -5.11
N GLU A 84 17.74 -6.20 -5.34
CA GLU A 84 18.43 -4.91 -5.23
C GLU A 84 17.69 -4.02 -4.23
N VAL A 85 18.41 -3.51 -3.23
CA VAL A 85 17.88 -2.54 -2.26
C VAL A 85 18.69 -1.26 -2.42
N LYS A 86 18.02 -0.13 -2.68
CA LYS A 86 18.64 1.19 -2.85
C LYS A 86 18.10 2.18 -1.84
N THR A 87 19.00 2.99 -1.29
CA THR A 87 18.64 4.13 -0.46
C THR A 87 18.27 5.36 -1.31
N ILE A 88 17.67 6.37 -0.68
CA ILE A 88 17.39 7.66 -1.33
C ILE A 88 18.68 8.25 -1.91
N GLU A 89 19.77 8.19 -1.14
CA GLU A 89 21.08 8.73 -1.56
C GLU A 89 21.62 8.03 -2.80
N ASP A 90 21.46 6.71 -2.90
CA ASP A 90 21.87 5.93 -4.07
C ASP A 90 21.06 6.32 -5.30
N ILE A 91 19.74 6.48 -5.15
CA ILE A 91 18.85 6.90 -6.25
C ILE A 91 19.18 8.31 -6.71
N GLU A 92 19.42 9.24 -5.78
CA GLU A 92 19.82 10.61 -6.13
C GLU A 92 21.21 10.65 -6.80
N ARG A 93 22.13 9.84 -6.33
CA ARG A 93 23.46 9.70 -6.94
C ARG A 93 23.35 9.21 -8.37
N GLU A 94 22.53 8.16 -8.61
CA GLU A 94 22.28 7.66 -9.96
C GLU A 94 21.63 8.72 -10.86
N LYS A 95 20.64 9.46 -10.37
CA LYS A 95 20.02 10.56 -11.10
C LYS A 95 21.05 11.66 -11.45
N LYS A 96 21.87 12.08 -10.49
CA LYS A 96 22.92 13.09 -10.70
C LYS A 96 24.01 12.61 -11.67
N GLU A 97 24.35 11.33 -11.66
CA GLU A 97 25.34 10.74 -12.56
C GLU A 97 24.77 10.58 -13.98
N THR A 98 23.48 10.31 -14.13
CA THR A 98 22.80 10.28 -15.44
C THR A 98 22.71 11.67 -16.07
N VAL A 99 22.67 12.73 -15.27
CA VAL A 99 22.64 14.14 -15.73
C VAL A 99 24.01 14.65 -16.19
N LYS A 100 25.12 13.99 -15.88
CA LYS A 100 26.48 14.37 -16.35
C LYS A 100 26.77 14.01 -17.80
N ALA A 101 25.74 13.88 -18.62
CA ALA A 101 25.90 13.79 -20.07
C ALA A 101 26.40 15.13 -20.61
N LYS A 102 27.57 15.14 -21.25
CA LYS A 102 28.16 16.32 -21.83
C LYS A 102 27.75 16.41 -23.31
N LEU A 103 27.18 17.52 -23.70
CA LEU A 103 26.96 17.80 -25.13
C LEU A 103 28.24 18.36 -25.73
N ILE A 104 28.78 17.68 -26.75
CA ILE A 104 29.96 18.09 -27.47
C ILE A 104 29.62 18.37 -28.94
N ASP A 105 30.44 19.20 -29.58
CA ASP A 105 30.34 19.39 -31.02
C ASP A 105 30.77 18.10 -31.74
N PRO A 106 30.16 17.71 -32.87
CA PRO A 106 30.60 16.58 -33.68
C PRO A 106 32.08 16.63 -34.11
N ARG A 107 32.70 17.84 -34.13
CA ARG A 107 34.14 18.04 -34.41
C ARG A 107 35.02 17.55 -33.27
N ASP A 108 34.55 17.70 -32.03
CA ASP A 108 35.27 17.31 -30.81
C ASP A 108 35.11 15.83 -30.48
N ALA A 109 34.14 15.15 -31.12
CA ALA A 109 33.97 13.74 -30.98
C ALA A 109 35.06 12.93 -31.74
N PRO A 110 35.47 11.75 -31.27
CA PRO A 110 36.39 10.90 -31.99
C PRO A 110 35.92 10.66 -33.42
N TYR A 111 36.88 10.64 -34.36
CA TYR A 111 36.61 10.53 -35.80
C TYR A 111 35.67 9.41 -36.16
N TYR A 112 35.94 8.22 -35.65
CA TYR A 112 35.15 7.01 -35.82
C TYR A 112 33.69 7.16 -35.29
N VAL A 113 33.54 7.84 -34.15
CA VAL A 113 32.22 8.09 -33.55
C VAL A 113 31.39 9.03 -34.41
N SER A 114 32.01 10.17 -34.82
CA SER A 114 31.33 11.15 -35.67
C SER A 114 30.94 10.58 -37.02
N GLU A 115 31.75 9.66 -37.56
CA GLU A 115 31.46 8.93 -38.80
C GLU A 115 30.27 8.00 -38.62
N ARG A 116 30.23 7.15 -37.56
CA ARG A 116 29.15 6.20 -37.31
C ARG A 116 27.82 6.87 -36.97
N LEU A 117 27.87 7.96 -36.24
CA LEU A 117 26.68 8.76 -35.94
C LEU A 117 26.18 9.57 -37.14
N GLY A 118 26.89 9.54 -38.30
CA GLY A 118 26.49 10.19 -39.53
C GLY A 118 26.83 11.67 -39.61
N PHE A 119 27.57 12.23 -38.69
CA PHE A 119 28.03 13.62 -38.73
C PHE A 119 29.21 13.82 -39.68
N ARG A 120 30.06 12.82 -39.90
CA ARG A 120 31.28 12.93 -40.69
C ARG A 120 31.21 12.04 -41.93
N CYS A 121 31.60 12.64 -43.09
CA CYS A 121 31.70 11.91 -44.35
C CYS A 121 32.88 10.95 -44.33
N ARG A 122 32.67 9.68 -44.71
CA ARG A 122 33.70 8.64 -44.79
C ARG A 122 34.74 8.88 -45.88
N LYS A 123 34.38 9.58 -46.93
CA LYS A 123 35.25 9.80 -48.09
C LYS A 123 36.08 11.05 -47.96
N CYS A 124 35.50 12.19 -47.59
CA CYS A 124 36.18 13.47 -47.53
C CYS A 124 36.43 14.03 -46.13
N GLY A 125 35.85 13.39 -45.07
CA GLY A 125 36.00 13.84 -43.69
C GLY A 125 35.19 15.06 -43.31
N THR A 126 34.46 15.67 -44.20
CA THR A 126 33.64 16.87 -43.95
C THR A 126 32.48 16.57 -43.00
N ILE A 127 32.26 17.48 -42.09
CA ILE A 127 31.12 17.42 -41.17
C ILE A 127 29.90 18.03 -41.82
N SER A 128 28.80 17.33 -41.77
CA SER A 128 27.51 17.73 -42.33
C SER A 128 26.36 17.15 -41.50
N ASP A 129 25.15 17.63 -41.77
CA ASP A 129 23.95 17.18 -41.09
C ASP A 129 23.79 15.64 -41.14
N PRO A 130 23.62 14.97 -40.01
CA PRO A 130 23.46 13.53 -39.94
C PRO A 130 22.17 13.04 -40.62
N GLU A 131 21.16 13.88 -40.82
CA GLU A 131 19.94 13.51 -41.55
C GLU A 131 20.17 13.35 -43.06
N SER A 132 21.21 13.97 -43.61
CA SER A 132 21.58 13.85 -45.03
C SER A 132 22.30 12.54 -45.32
N HIS A 133 21.74 11.72 -46.21
CA HIS A 133 22.33 10.44 -46.64
C HIS A 133 23.55 10.60 -47.55
N ILE A 134 23.64 11.73 -48.25
CA ILE A 134 24.67 12.06 -49.21
C ILE A 134 25.50 13.23 -48.67
N CYS A 135 26.81 13.14 -48.78
CA CYS A 135 27.70 14.25 -48.43
C CYS A 135 27.54 15.40 -49.44
N LEU A 136 27.11 16.57 -48.97
CA LEU A 136 26.89 17.74 -49.81
C LEU A 136 28.19 18.28 -50.46
N TYR A 137 29.37 17.90 -49.92
CA TYR A 137 30.66 18.37 -50.43
C TYR A 137 31.24 17.46 -51.51
N CYS A 138 31.18 16.12 -51.37
CA CYS A 138 31.81 15.19 -52.30
C CYS A 138 30.85 14.23 -52.98
N GLY A 139 29.53 14.31 -52.71
CA GLY A 139 28.48 13.47 -53.31
C GLY A 139 28.49 12.00 -52.85
N ALA A 140 29.34 11.60 -51.91
CA ALA A 140 29.45 10.22 -51.49
C ALA A 140 28.36 9.85 -50.47
N GLU A 141 27.91 8.59 -50.50
CA GLU A 141 27.00 8.04 -49.49
C GLU A 141 27.69 8.01 -48.10
N LYS A 142 27.02 8.52 -47.05
CA LYS A 142 27.57 8.64 -45.70
C LYS A 142 27.41 7.35 -44.88
N TYR A 143 26.38 6.57 -45.17
CA TYR A 143 26.02 5.37 -44.41
C TYR A 143 26.41 4.08 -45.14
N ARG A 144 26.75 3.01 -44.39
CA ARG A 144 26.94 1.67 -44.96
C ARG A 144 25.60 1.05 -45.24
N LYS A 145 25.46 0.40 -46.40
CA LYS A 145 24.38 -0.54 -46.65
C LYS A 145 24.65 -1.78 -45.79
N SER A 146 23.70 -2.19 -44.95
CA SER A 146 23.80 -3.46 -44.22
C SER A 146 23.86 -4.60 -45.25
N ARG A 147 24.80 -5.54 -45.09
CA ARG A 147 24.89 -6.77 -45.89
C ARG A 147 24.46 -7.98 -45.05
N ASN A 148 23.34 -7.89 -44.38
CA ASN A 148 22.75 -9.09 -43.74
C ASN A 148 21.97 -9.88 -44.81
N ILE A 149 22.09 -11.18 -44.75
CA ILE A 149 21.42 -12.14 -45.67
C ILE A 149 19.89 -11.99 -45.63
N GLU A 150 19.35 -11.54 -44.51
CA GLU A 150 17.91 -11.25 -44.33
C GLU A 150 17.44 -10.04 -45.14
N ASP A 151 18.33 -9.07 -45.42
CA ASP A 151 17.99 -7.88 -46.18
C ASP A 151 17.89 -8.10 -47.69
N MET A 152 18.30 -9.28 -48.18
CA MET A 152 18.18 -9.67 -49.61
C MET A 152 16.72 -9.91 -50.06
N PHE A 153 15.81 -10.06 -49.15
CA PHE A 153 14.37 -10.33 -49.43
C PHE A 153 13.47 -9.14 -49.17
N SER A 154 13.96 -8.03 -48.63
CA SER A 154 13.18 -6.81 -48.43
C SER A 154 13.46 -5.81 -49.57
N SER A 155 12.38 -5.33 -50.20
CA SER A 155 12.41 -4.37 -51.31
C SER A 155 12.85 -2.94 -50.91
N THR A 156 13.22 -2.69 -49.66
CA THR A 156 13.71 -1.42 -49.12
C THR A 156 15.08 -1.64 -48.48
N PRO A 157 16.18 -1.03 -48.96
CA PRO A 157 17.50 -1.14 -48.33
C PRO A 157 17.46 -0.49 -46.94
N LEU A 158 17.52 -1.31 -45.89
CA LEU A 158 17.65 -0.85 -44.51
C LEU A 158 19.07 -0.23 -44.39
N ILE A 159 19.12 1.10 -44.29
CA ILE A 159 20.34 1.85 -44.00
C ILE A 159 20.53 1.78 -42.47
N SER A 160 21.51 1.00 -42.00
CA SER A 160 21.82 0.91 -40.57
C SER A 160 22.40 2.25 -40.09
N ARG A 161 21.58 3.00 -39.35
CA ARG A 161 22.02 4.18 -38.60
C ARG A 161 22.35 3.72 -37.17
N ASP A 162 23.59 3.94 -36.75
CA ASP A 162 23.95 3.75 -35.35
C ASP A 162 23.50 4.99 -34.57
N ASP A 163 22.43 4.91 -33.80
CA ASP A 163 22.02 6.02 -32.94
C ASP A 163 22.90 6.16 -31.70
N LYS A 164 23.66 5.09 -31.36
CA LYS A 164 24.60 5.03 -30.23
C LYS A 164 25.89 4.33 -30.64
N VAL A 165 27.03 4.89 -30.23
CA VAL A 165 28.36 4.29 -30.45
C VAL A 165 29.02 4.10 -29.09
N PHE A 166 29.50 2.90 -28.83
CA PHE A 166 30.26 2.55 -27.63
C PHE A 166 31.75 2.63 -27.91
N MET A 167 32.50 3.26 -27.00
CA MET A 167 33.94 3.41 -27.12
C MET A 167 34.62 3.18 -25.77
N LYS A 168 35.57 2.24 -25.72
CA LYS A 168 36.41 2.02 -24.55
C LYS A 168 37.62 2.97 -24.57
N ARG A 169 37.92 3.58 -23.45
CA ARG A 169 39.11 4.39 -23.20
C ARG A 169 39.79 3.89 -21.92
N ILE A 170 41.11 3.96 -21.90
CA ILE A 170 41.89 3.70 -20.70
C ILE A 170 42.06 5.04 -19.97
N SER A 171 41.61 5.10 -18.70
CA SER A 171 41.80 6.30 -17.87
C SER A 171 43.29 6.50 -17.54
N PRO A 172 43.70 7.71 -17.11
CA PRO A 172 45.06 7.95 -16.62
C PRO A 172 45.49 7.04 -15.46
N GLU A 173 44.50 6.45 -14.77
CA GLU A 173 44.71 5.51 -13.67
C GLU A 173 44.80 4.04 -14.13
N GLY A 174 44.81 3.77 -15.43
CA GLY A 174 44.92 2.44 -16.01
C GLY A 174 43.63 1.61 -16.02
N LYS A 175 42.47 2.20 -15.67
CA LYS A 175 41.15 1.53 -15.71
C LYS A 175 40.50 1.70 -17.07
N GLU A 176 39.96 0.60 -17.60
CA GLU A 176 39.12 0.69 -18.81
C GLU A 176 37.79 1.38 -18.47
N GLU A 177 37.51 2.43 -19.20
CA GLU A 177 36.26 3.19 -19.11
C GLU A 177 35.56 3.15 -20.45
N GLU A 178 34.27 2.78 -20.44
CA GLU A 178 33.44 2.78 -21.63
C GLU A 178 32.59 4.04 -21.69
N PHE A 179 32.60 4.72 -22.84
CA PHE A 179 31.79 5.91 -23.11
C PHE A 179 30.76 5.59 -24.17
N VAL A 180 29.57 6.12 -23.99
CA VAL A 180 28.47 6.08 -24.96
C VAL A 180 28.37 7.45 -25.61
N TYR A 181 28.37 7.46 -26.92
CA TYR A 181 28.12 8.62 -27.75
C TYR A 181 26.77 8.42 -28.43
N GLU A 182 25.85 9.33 -28.18
CA GLU A 182 24.49 9.30 -28.72
C GLU A 182 24.19 10.57 -29.50
N ARG A 183 23.49 10.45 -30.59
CA ARG A 183 23.07 11.60 -31.39
C ARG A 183 22.01 12.41 -30.66
N ALA A 184 22.21 13.72 -30.54
CA ALA A 184 21.30 14.67 -29.92
C ALA A 184 21.08 15.88 -30.85
N GLY A 185 20.27 15.72 -31.90
CA GLY A 185 20.08 16.71 -32.96
C GLY A 185 21.37 16.98 -33.69
N SER A 186 21.85 18.23 -33.69
CA SER A 186 23.12 18.66 -34.30
C SER A 186 24.37 18.44 -33.43
N LYS A 187 24.19 17.93 -32.19
CA LYS A 187 25.28 17.68 -31.23
C LYS A 187 25.38 16.21 -30.87
N VAL A 188 26.51 15.85 -30.27
CA VAL A 188 26.79 14.52 -29.74
C VAL A 188 26.71 14.57 -28.23
N LYS A 189 25.84 13.75 -27.64
CA LYS A 189 25.73 13.56 -26.20
C LYS A 189 26.71 12.47 -25.80
N VAL A 190 27.63 12.79 -24.89
CA VAL A 190 28.63 11.86 -24.36
C VAL A 190 28.36 11.62 -22.88
N TYR A 191 28.32 10.38 -22.51
CA TYR A 191 28.29 9.98 -21.11
C TYR A 191 29.10 8.71 -20.90
N LYS A 192 29.61 8.54 -19.68
CA LYS A 192 30.39 7.38 -19.33
C LYS A 192 29.45 6.18 -19.23
N ASN A 193 29.68 5.17 -20.08
CA ASN A 193 29.03 3.90 -19.93
C ASN A 193 29.67 3.23 -18.72
N ARG A 194 29.07 3.42 -17.57
CA ARG A 194 29.31 2.43 -16.52
C ARG A 194 28.57 1.20 -17.00
N PRO A 195 29.12 -0.03 -16.83
CA PRO A 195 28.29 -1.20 -16.99
C PRO A 195 27.09 -0.94 -16.09
N ARG A 196 25.98 -0.46 -16.70
CA ARG A 196 24.71 -0.39 -16.01
C ARG A 196 24.52 -1.77 -15.47
N LEU A 197 24.56 -1.92 -14.17
CA LEU A 197 24.03 -3.09 -13.52
C LEU A 197 22.65 -3.28 -14.16
N MET A 198 22.60 -4.07 -15.21
CA MET A 198 21.43 -4.49 -15.98
C MET A 198 20.51 -3.33 -16.44
N SER A 199 20.16 -3.28 -17.72
CA SER A 199 19.31 -2.25 -18.33
C SER A 199 18.00 -2.06 -17.51
N GLU A 200 17.39 -0.87 -17.63
CA GLU A 200 16.07 -0.60 -17.00
C GLU A 200 15.02 -1.66 -17.37
N GLN A 201 15.14 -2.28 -18.56
CA GLN A 201 14.33 -3.39 -19.03
C GLN A 201 14.55 -4.71 -18.26
N GLN A 202 15.62 -4.82 -17.47
CA GLN A 202 15.95 -6.01 -16.68
C GLN A 202 15.72 -5.77 -15.18
N ARG A 203 15.02 -4.69 -14.83
CA ARG A 203 14.76 -4.28 -13.45
C ARG A 203 13.29 -3.98 -13.22
N LYS A 204 12.69 -4.61 -12.21
CA LYS A 204 11.35 -4.30 -11.73
C LYS A 204 11.42 -3.77 -10.32
N VAL A 205 10.92 -2.56 -10.09
CA VAL A 205 10.72 -2.03 -8.73
C VAL A 205 9.47 -2.68 -8.16
N ILE A 206 9.62 -3.43 -7.05
CA ILE A 206 8.53 -4.11 -6.36
C ILE A 206 8.02 -3.31 -5.16
N VAL A 207 8.89 -2.55 -4.48
CA VAL A 207 8.51 -1.64 -3.39
C VAL A 207 9.14 -0.27 -3.70
N PRO A 208 8.36 0.70 -4.21
CA PRO A 208 8.86 2.03 -4.56
C PRO A 208 9.20 2.85 -3.31
N ILE A 209 10.09 3.86 -3.48
CA ILE A 209 10.45 4.76 -2.38
C ILE A 209 9.26 5.65 -1.97
N GLU A 210 8.54 6.15 -2.96
CA GLU A 210 7.30 6.91 -2.73
C GLU A 210 6.13 5.93 -2.61
N ARG A 211 5.75 5.63 -1.39
CA ARG A 211 4.65 4.72 -1.06
C ARG A 211 3.90 5.15 0.18
N LYS A 212 2.68 4.65 0.32
CA LYS A 212 1.95 4.77 1.58
C LYS A 212 2.60 3.88 2.63
N THR A 213 2.84 4.42 3.82
CA THR A 213 3.42 3.69 4.95
C THR A 213 2.39 2.86 5.72
N PHE A 214 1.12 2.95 5.37
CA PHE A 214 0.03 2.16 5.93
C PHE A 214 -0.45 1.13 4.91
N VAL A 215 -0.25 -0.15 5.24
CA VAL A 215 -0.71 -1.29 4.43
C VAL A 215 -1.71 -2.08 5.25
N GLN A 216 -2.90 -2.28 4.71
CA GLN A 216 -3.95 -3.08 5.34
C GLN A 216 -4.06 -4.43 4.65
N ALA A 217 -4.03 -5.52 5.44
CA ALA A 217 -4.10 -6.90 4.97
C ALA A 217 -5.16 -7.68 5.74
N THR A 218 -6.43 -7.25 5.64
CA THR A 218 -7.55 -7.90 6.30
C THR A 218 -8.09 -9.03 5.44
N GLY A 219 -8.20 -10.25 6.00
CA GLY A 219 -8.66 -11.42 5.26
C GLY A 219 -7.77 -11.82 4.09
N ALA A 220 -6.50 -11.38 4.10
CA ALA A 220 -5.56 -11.62 3.02
C ALA A 220 -5.32 -13.12 2.78
N SER A 221 -5.31 -13.51 1.52
CA SER A 221 -4.82 -14.82 1.09
C SER A 221 -3.31 -14.94 1.31
N GLU A 222 -2.78 -16.15 1.22
CA GLU A 222 -1.34 -16.38 1.36
C GLU A 222 -0.52 -15.56 0.36
N SER A 223 -0.96 -15.49 -0.90
CA SER A 223 -0.29 -14.73 -1.96
C SER A 223 -0.37 -13.21 -1.73
N GLU A 224 -1.49 -12.71 -1.23
CA GLU A 224 -1.63 -11.28 -0.89
C GLU A 224 -0.78 -10.87 0.31
N LEU A 225 -0.68 -11.75 1.31
CA LEU A 225 0.12 -11.47 2.50
C LEU A 225 1.63 -11.59 2.24
N LEU A 226 2.05 -12.69 1.60
CA LEU A 226 3.46 -13.09 1.50
C LEU A 226 4.08 -12.85 0.12
N GLY A 227 3.28 -12.41 -0.85
CA GLY A 227 3.71 -12.23 -2.23
C GLY A 227 3.68 -13.51 -3.05
N ASP A 228 3.76 -13.34 -4.36
CA ASP A 228 3.67 -14.43 -5.33
C ASP A 228 4.49 -14.11 -6.59
N VAL A 229 4.62 -15.10 -7.46
CA VAL A 229 5.13 -14.93 -8.81
C VAL A 229 4.03 -15.31 -9.81
N ARG A 230 3.58 -14.33 -10.60
CA ARG A 230 2.50 -14.55 -11.56
C ARG A 230 2.83 -15.70 -12.50
N HIS A 231 1.85 -16.54 -12.76
CA HIS A 231 1.97 -17.62 -13.73
C HIS A 231 2.15 -17.05 -15.14
N ASP A 232 3.09 -17.65 -15.90
CA ASP A 232 3.27 -17.36 -17.32
C ASP A 232 2.69 -18.51 -18.15
N PRO A 233 1.59 -18.31 -18.87
CA PRO A 233 0.97 -19.36 -19.67
C PRO A 233 1.84 -19.80 -20.85
N TYR A 234 2.83 -19.01 -21.23
CA TYR A 234 3.74 -19.28 -22.35
C TYR A 234 5.05 -19.98 -21.93
N GLY A 235 5.14 -20.41 -20.64
CA GLY A 235 6.25 -21.24 -20.15
C GLY A 235 7.63 -20.59 -20.21
N GLY A 236 7.71 -19.24 -20.20
CA GLY A 236 8.98 -18.51 -20.27
C GLY A 236 9.61 -18.51 -21.68
N HIS A 237 8.80 -18.68 -22.74
CA HIS A 237 9.27 -18.59 -24.12
C HIS A 237 9.94 -17.22 -24.35
N LYS A 238 11.16 -17.22 -24.95
CA LYS A 238 12.02 -16.03 -25.04
C LYS A 238 11.38 -14.84 -25.76
N ASP A 239 10.50 -15.10 -26.72
CA ASP A 239 9.94 -14.05 -27.58
C ASP A 239 8.50 -13.63 -27.17
N ILE A 240 7.78 -14.47 -26.40
CA ILE A 240 6.37 -14.25 -26.04
C ILE A 240 6.14 -14.33 -24.52
N GLY A 241 7.04 -14.94 -23.76
CA GLY A 241 6.91 -15.12 -22.32
C GLY A 241 7.36 -13.88 -21.54
N ILE A 242 6.82 -13.72 -20.33
CA ILE A 242 7.21 -12.64 -19.42
C ILE A 242 8.43 -13.09 -18.61
N PRO A 243 9.55 -12.33 -18.60
CA PRO A 243 10.73 -12.67 -17.81
C PRO A 243 10.41 -12.91 -16.32
N PRO A 244 11.06 -13.88 -15.66
CA PRO A 244 10.75 -14.26 -14.28
C PRO A 244 10.76 -13.10 -13.28
N HIS A 245 11.73 -12.18 -13.39
CA HIS A 245 11.83 -11.01 -12.50
C HIS A 245 10.64 -10.04 -12.65
N GLU A 246 10.04 -9.94 -13.84
CA GLU A 246 8.85 -9.09 -14.07
C GLU A 246 7.56 -9.70 -13.53
N ARG A 247 7.54 -11.00 -13.25
CA ARG A 247 6.39 -11.70 -12.70
C ARG A 247 6.29 -11.62 -11.18
N VAL A 248 7.35 -11.20 -10.49
CA VAL A 248 7.40 -11.08 -9.03
C VAL A 248 6.41 -10.03 -8.55
N VAL A 249 5.55 -10.39 -7.59
CA VAL A 249 4.57 -9.51 -6.94
C VAL A 249 4.85 -9.49 -5.44
N PRO A 250 5.10 -8.31 -4.84
CA PRO A 250 5.30 -8.22 -3.40
C PRO A 250 4.01 -8.54 -2.66
N GLY A 251 4.12 -9.12 -1.47
CA GLY A 251 2.99 -9.24 -0.56
C GLY A 251 2.92 -8.05 0.41
N ALA A 252 1.81 -7.96 1.16
CA ALA A 252 1.55 -6.90 2.11
C ALA A 252 2.69 -6.71 3.14
N ILE A 253 3.36 -7.80 3.56
CA ILE A 253 4.53 -7.73 4.45
C ILE A 253 5.70 -6.96 3.84
N HIS A 254 5.89 -7.05 2.52
CA HIS A 254 6.96 -6.37 1.80
C HIS A 254 6.58 -4.91 1.50
N GLU A 255 5.34 -4.67 1.09
CA GLU A 255 4.81 -3.32 0.85
C GLU A 255 4.83 -2.47 2.13
N ALA A 256 4.59 -3.11 3.29
CA ALA A 256 4.65 -2.47 4.60
C ALA A 256 6.08 -2.23 5.12
N HIS A 257 7.12 -2.58 4.35
CA HIS A 257 8.51 -2.34 4.74
C HIS A 257 8.74 -0.88 5.17
N GLU A 258 9.38 -0.64 6.32
CA GLU A 258 9.56 0.65 7.00
C GLU A 258 8.24 1.36 7.43
N GLY A 259 7.09 0.72 7.23
CA GLY A 259 5.75 1.23 7.54
C GLY A 259 5.01 0.44 8.61
N VAL A 260 3.69 0.52 8.54
CA VAL A 260 2.72 -0.21 9.39
C VAL A 260 2.00 -1.26 8.55
N LEU A 261 2.06 -2.50 8.98
CA LEU A 261 1.19 -3.57 8.53
C LEU A 261 0.00 -3.67 9.50
N PHE A 262 -1.17 -3.27 9.04
CA PHE A 262 -2.40 -3.39 9.80
C PHE A 262 -3.18 -4.63 9.37
N ILE A 263 -3.50 -5.49 10.34
CA ILE A 263 -4.29 -6.69 10.12
C ILE A 263 -5.51 -6.62 11.03
N ASP A 264 -6.67 -6.32 10.44
CA ASP A 264 -7.95 -6.45 11.14
C ASP A 264 -8.34 -7.92 11.19
N GLU A 265 -8.98 -8.32 12.28
CA GLU A 265 -9.33 -9.72 12.54
C GLU A 265 -8.11 -10.67 12.41
N LEU A 266 -7.01 -10.35 13.08
CA LEU A 266 -5.74 -11.12 13.06
C LEU A 266 -5.97 -12.63 13.28
N SER A 267 -7.00 -13.00 14.05
CA SER A 267 -7.42 -14.36 14.31
C SER A 267 -7.79 -15.15 13.04
N THR A 268 -8.32 -14.48 12.01
CA THR A 268 -8.76 -15.12 10.75
C THR A 268 -7.61 -15.63 9.88
N LEU A 269 -6.40 -15.14 10.09
CA LEU A 269 -5.22 -15.58 9.35
C LEU A 269 -4.81 -17.04 9.63
N ALA A 270 -5.34 -17.67 10.68
CA ALA A 270 -5.06 -19.08 11.03
C ALA A 270 -3.56 -19.44 10.94
N GLU A 271 -3.19 -20.40 10.08
CA GLU A 271 -1.81 -20.85 9.91
C GLU A 271 -0.85 -19.78 9.34
N LEU A 272 -1.37 -18.78 8.62
CA LEU A 272 -0.55 -17.69 8.08
C LEU A 272 0.13 -16.85 9.17
N GLN A 273 -0.38 -16.89 10.39
CA GLN A 273 0.24 -16.26 11.55
C GLN A 273 1.67 -16.77 11.81
N ARG A 274 2.02 -18.00 11.40
CA ARG A 274 3.38 -18.56 11.52
C ARG A 274 4.36 -17.85 10.59
N TYR A 275 3.94 -17.58 9.36
CA TYR A 275 4.78 -16.83 8.40
C TYR A 275 4.97 -15.38 8.84
N LEU A 276 3.90 -14.79 9.40
CA LEU A 276 3.97 -13.45 9.97
C LEU A 276 4.98 -13.37 11.12
N LEU A 277 4.98 -14.37 12.01
CA LEU A 277 5.96 -14.50 13.08
C LEU A 277 7.40 -14.56 12.53
N THR A 278 7.65 -15.38 11.51
CA THR A 278 8.96 -15.48 10.85
C THR A 278 9.39 -14.15 10.24
N ALA A 279 8.48 -13.48 9.50
CA ALA A 279 8.75 -12.17 8.90
C ALA A 279 9.10 -11.09 9.95
N MET A 280 8.42 -11.09 11.10
CA MET A 280 8.70 -10.18 12.21
C MET A 280 10.07 -10.46 12.87
N GLN A 281 10.49 -11.71 12.93
CA GLN A 281 11.76 -12.11 13.54
C GLN A 281 12.96 -11.81 12.65
N GLU A 282 12.87 -12.26 11.38
CA GLU A 282 13.96 -12.17 10.41
C GLU A 282 14.03 -10.80 9.72
N LYS A 283 12.92 -10.03 9.73
CA LYS A 283 12.76 -8.78 8.99
C LYS A 283 12.99 -8.92 7.49
N LYS A 284 12.93 -10.14 7.01
CA LYS A 284 13.08 -10.56 5.62
C LYS A 284 12.17 -11.76 5.37
N PHE A 285 11.58 -11.82 4.19
CA PHE A 285 10.78 -12.97 3.81
C PHE A 285 10.93 -13.23 2.30
N PRO A 286 11.05 -14.51 1.84
CA PRO A 286 11.18 -14.79 0.42
C PRO A 286 9.85 -14.62 -0.31
N ILE A 287 9.90 -14.12 -1.55
CA ILE A 287 8.77 -14.17 -2.49
C ILE A 287 8.97 -15.39 -3.39
N MET A 288 7.99 -16.28 -3.44
CA MET A 288 8.05 -17.50 -4.26
C MET A 288 6.70 -17.75 -4.94
N GLY A 289 6.75 -18.36 -6.13
CA GLY A 289 5.54 -18.80 -6.83
C GLY A 289 4.83 -19.90 -6.03
N ARG A 290 3.52 -19.71 -5.81
CA ARG A 290 2.69 -20.58 -4.96
C ARG A 290 1.72 -21.46 -5.75
N ASN A 291 1.77 -21.39 -7.07
CA ASN A 291 0.89 -22.18 -7.94
C ASN A 291 1.36 -23.63 -8.00
N SER A 292 0.60 -24.53 -7.38
CA SER A 292 0.86 -25.98 -7.34
C SER A 292 0.69 -26.68 -8.71
N THR A 293 0.12 -25.99 -9.70
CA THR A 293 -0.15 -26.55 -11.03
C THR A 293 1.01 -26.39 -12.01
N SER A 294 2.06 -25.62 -11.67
CA SER A 294 3.23 -25.50 -12.54
C SER A 294 4.22 -26.64 -12.25
N THR A 295 4.34 -27.56 -13.18
CA THR A 295 5.33 -28.66 -13.18
C THR A 295 6.75 -28.19 -13.51
N GLY A 296 7.03 -26.90 -13.40
CA GLY A 296 8.34 -26.29 -13.68
C GLY A 296 9.00 -25.72 -12.44
N ALA A 297 10.23 -25.26 -12.62
CA ALA A 297 11.04 -24.68 -11.57
C ALA A 297 10.37 -23.42 -10.95
N VAL A 298 10.39 -23.35 -9.63
CA VAL A 298 9.73 -22.29 -8.87
C VAL A 298 10.62 -21.06 -8.82
N VAL A 299 10.16 -19.97 -9.43
CA VAL A 299 10.83 -18.65 -9.28
C VAL A 299 10.76 -18.21 -7.83
N ARG A 300 11.91 -17.84 -7.29
CA ARG A 300 12.04 -17.43 -5.89
C ARG A 300 13.03 -16.28 -5.75
N VAL A 301 12.63 -15.26 -5.02
CA VAL A 301 13.48 -14.14 -4.59
C VAL A 301 13.72 -14.26 -3.08
N ASP A 302 14.96 -14.50 -2.70
CA ASP A 302 15.33 -14.68 -1.29
C ASP A 302 15.62 -13.35 -0.59
N ASN A 303 15.49 -13.34 0.74
CA ASN A 303 15.89 -12.23 1.63
C ASN A 303 15.22 -10.88 1.33
N VAL A 304 14.00 -10.86 0.78
CA VAL A 304 13.30 -9.59 0.52
C VAL A 304 12.97 -8.87 1.82
N PRO A 305 13.41 -7.62 2.02
CA PRO A 305 13.18 -6.89 3.26
C PRO A 305 11.70 -6.71 3.58
N CYS A 306 11.33 -6.90 4.86
CA CYS A 306 9.97 -6.72 5.37
C CYS A 306 9.97 -6.24 6.83
N ASP A 307 10.77 -5.21 7.15
CA ASP A 307 10.80 -4.60 8.50
C ASP A 307 9.60 -3.67 8.67
N PHE A 308 8.51 -4.16 9.22
CA PHE A 308 7.27 -3.44 9.46
C PHE A 308 6.90 -3.40 10.93
N ILE A 309 6.09 -2.43 11.33
CA ILE A 309 5.37 -2.42 12.60
C ILE A 309 4.08 -3.19 12.39
N LEU A 310 3.89 -4.32 13.09
CA LEU A 310 2.62 -5.01 13.10
C LEU A 310 1.66 -4.28 14.05
N VAL A 311 0.50 -3.88 13.52
CA VAL A 311 -0.67 -3.48 14.31
C VAL A 311 -1.77 -4.49 14.03
N GLY A 312 -1.92 -5.45 14.93
CA GLY A 312 -3.00 -6.43 14.89
C GLY A 312 -4.25 -5.91 15.58
N ALA A 313 -5.41 -6.19 15.02
CA ALA A 313 -6.69 -5.91 15.64
C ALA A 313 -7.50 -7.21 15.79
N VAL A 314 -8.16 -7.36 16.92
CA VAL A 314 -8.95 -8.56 17.23
C VAL A 314 -10.12 -8.21 18.14
N ASN A 315 -11.20 -8.98 18.02
CA ASN A 315 -12.34 -8.90 18.94
C ASN A 315 -11.99 -9.61 20.26
N ILE A 316 -12.63 -9.21 21.35
CA ILE A 316 -12.38 -9.77 22.68
C ILE A 316 -12.54 -11.29 22.70
N ASN A 317 -13.55 -11.81 22.02
CA ASN A 317 -13.85 -13.23 21.97
C ASN A 317 -12.83 -14.06 21.16
N ASP A 318 -12.11 -13.40 20.24
CA ASP A 318 -11.22 -14.06 19.28
C ASP A 318 -9.72 -14.00 19.68
N VAL A 319 -9.42 -13.40 20.84
CA VAL A 319 -8.05 -13.27 21.35
C VAL A 319 -7.36 -14.62 21.50
N HIS A 320 -8.11 -15.67 21.89
CA HIS A 320 -7.60 -17.03 22.06
C HIS A 320 -7.25 -17.73 20.73
N ALA A 321 -7.75 -17.25 19.60
CA ALA A 321 -7.42 -17.77 18.27
C ALA A 321 -6.10 -17.22 17.70
N ILE A 322 -5.45 -16.28 18.40
CA ILE A 322 -4.09 -15.86 18.06
C ILE A 322 -3.11 -16.93 18.53
N LEU A 323 -2.23 -17.36 17.63
CA LEU A 323 -1.20 -18.34 17.95
C LEU A 323 -0.34 -17.87 19.14
N PRO A 324 -0.16 -18.68 20.21
CA PRO A 324 0.60 -18.28 21.37
C PRO A 324 1.99 -17.74 21.09
N PRO A 325 2.80 -18.30 20.16
CA PRO A 325 4.10 -17.73 19.79
C PRO A 325 4.03 -16.32 19.20
N LEU A 326 3.03 -16.05 18.34
CA LEU A 326 2.84 -14.72 17.76
C LEU A 326 2.44 -13.70 18.82
N ARG A 327 1.46 -14.05 19.68
CA ARG A 327 1.02 -13.19 20.77
C ARG A 327 2.15 -12.90 21.75
N SER A 328 2.93 -13.93 22.14
CA SER A 328 4.10 -13.77 22.99
C SER A 328 5.14 -12.83 22.36
N ARG A 329 5.34 -12.90 21.04
CA ARG A 329 6.26 -12.01 20.32
C ARG A 329 5.76 -10.57 20.31
N ILE A 330 4.46 -10.36 20.08
CA ILE A 330 3.86 -9.02 20.13
C ILE A 330 4.04 -8.42 21.52
N ILE A 331 3.69 -9.15 22.60
CA ILE A 331 3.80 -8.67 23.98
C ILE A 331 5.26 -8.44 24.36
N GLY A 332 6.16 -9.35 24.02
CA GLY A 332 7.58 -9.27 24.38
C GLY A 332 8.34 -8.14 23.69
N ALA A 333 7.88 -7.69 22.53
CA ALA A 333 8.52 -6.63 21.75
C ALA A 333 7.62 -5.39 21.53
N GLY A 334 6.44 -5.34 22.15
CA GLY A 334 5.45 -4.28 21.93
C GLY A 334 4.39 -4.21 23.02
N TYR A 335 3.16 -3.97 22.63
CA TYR A 335 2.04 -3.69 23.52
C TYR A 335 0.79 -4.46 23.13
N GLU A 336 0.02 -4.86 24.13
CA GLU A 336 -1.35 -5.34 23.99
C GLU A 336 -2.27 -4.37 24.72
N VAL A 337 -3.27 -3.84 24.03
CA VAL A 337 -4.12 -2.76 24.55
C VAL A 337 -5.58 -3.10 24.35
N LEU A 338 -6.33 -3.05 25.46
CA LEU A 338 -7.79 -3.15 25.44
C LEU A 338 -8.38 -1.76 25.20
N LEU A 339 -9.21 -1.65 24.16
CA LEU A 339 -9.90 -0.41 23.83
C LEU A 339 -11.12 -0.20 24.73
N ASN A 340 -11.33 1.04 25.13
CA ASN A 340 -12.51 1.45 25.86
C ASN A 340 -13.76 1.34 24.97
N THR A 341 -14.86 0.86 25.54
CA THR A 341 -16.16 0.81 24.86
C THR A 341 -17.04 2.01 25.22
N VAL A 342 -16.77 2.65 26.35
CA VAL A 342 -17.54 3.78 26.90
C VAL A 342 -16.56 4.80 27.49
N MET A 343 -16.84 6.07 27.33
CA MET A 343 -16.17 7.18 28.02
C MET A 343 -17.14 7.87 28.98
N PRO A 344 -16.67 8.46 30.09
CA PRO A 344 -17.53 9.19 31.03
C PRO A 344 -18.30 10.33 30.36
N ASP A 345 -19.54 10.56 30.77
CA ASP A 345 -20.36 11.67 30.28
C ASP A 345 -19.95 12.96 30.99
N THR A 346 -18.90 13.60 30.49
CA THR A 346 -18.39 14.90 30.94
C THR A 346 -18.53 15.96 29.85
N GLU A 347 -18.52 17.22 30.20
CA GLU A 347 -18.58 18.34 29.24
C GLU A 347 -17.47 18.20 28.16
N GLN A 348 -16.24 17.93 28.57
CA GLN A 348 -15.11 17.71 27.65
C GLN A 348 -15.32 16.53 26.69
N ASN A 349 -15.90 15.44 27.17
CA ASN A 349 -16.16 14.27 26.34
C ASN A 349 -17.35 14.49 25.39
N ARG A 350 -18.32 15.32 25.78
CA ARG A 350 -19.37 15.79 24.87
C ARG A 350 -18.82 16.68 23.77
N GLU A 351 -17.86 17.56 24.06
CA GLU A 351 -17.14 18.36 23.05
C GLU A 351 -16.43 17.45 22.05
N LYS A 352 -15.73 16.40 22.52
CA LYS A 352 -15.10 15.39 21.65
C LYS A 352 -16.12 14.65 20.79
N MET A 353 -17.31 14.36 21.32
CA MET A 353 -18.38 13.73 20.56
C MET A 353 -18.91 14.66 19.45
N VAL A 354 -19.05 15.97 19.73
CA VAL A 354 -19.40 16.97 18.71
C VAL A 354 -18.30 17.07 17.66
N GLN A 355 -17.03 17.03 18.06
CA GLN A 355 -15.89 16.97 17.14
C GLN A 355 -15.99 15.73 16.24
N PHE A 356 -16.33 14.57 16.79
CA PHE A 356 -16.54 13.33 16.02
C PHE A 356 -17.65 13.51 14.97
N ILE A 357 -18.79 14.10 15.35
CA ILE A 357 -19.90 14.38 14.42
C ILE A 357 -19.42 15.27 13.27
N ALA A 358 -18.73 16.35 13.57
CA ALA A 358 -18.16 17.25 12.58
C ALA A 358 -17.17 16.53 11.65
N GLN A 359 -16.32 15.64 12.20
CA GLN A 359 -15.37 14.83 11.41
C GLN A 359 -16.06 13.87 10.44
N GLU A 360 -17.13 13.19 10.88
CA GLU A 360 -17.86 12.27 10.02
C GLU A 360 -18.61 12.99 8.90
N ILE A 361 -19.17 14.18 9.18
CA ILE A 361 -19.80 15.05 8.18
C ILE A 361 -18.75 15.51 7.14
N ALA A 362 -17.63 16.03 7.62
CA ALA A 362 -16.55 16.51 6.73
C ALA A 362 -15.94 15.37 5.90
N LYS A 363 -15.87 14.16 6.45
CA LYS A 363 -15.37 12.97 5.74
C LYS A 363 -16.33 12.50 4.65
N ASP A 364 -17.63 12.59 4.86
CA ASP A 364 -18.63 12.25 3.86
C ASP A 364 -18.66 13.31 2.74
N GLY A 365 -18.62 14.60 3.10
CA GLY A 365 -18.53 15.74 2.18
C GLY A 365 -19.77 15.97 1.31
N ARG A 366 -20.85 15.20 1.46
CA ARG A 366 -22.10 15.31 0.71
C ARG A 366 -23.27 15.75 1.57
N ILE A 367 -23.27 15.36 2.84
CA ILE A 367 -24.32 15.66 3.80
C ILE A 367 -24.16 17.06 4.41
N PRO A 368 -25.26 17.76 4.75
CA PRO A 368 -25.19 19.08 5.35
C PRO A 368 -24.66 19.02 6.79
N HIS A 369 -24.28 20.18 7.32
CA HIS A 369 -23.86 20.31 8.70
C HIS A 369 -25.00 20.08 9.67
N ALA A 370 -24.69 19.61 10.88
CA ALA A 370 -25.68 19.35 11.93
C ALA A 370 -25.86 20.57 12.85
N SER A 371 -27.11 20.84 13.22
CA SER A 371 -27.46 21.85 14.23
C SER A 371 -27.05 21.38 15.63
N TYR A 372 -26.98 22.30 16.58
CA TYR A 372 -26.71 22.00 17.98
C TYR A 372 -27.67 20.92 18.53
N ASP A 373 -28.99 21.08 18.29
CA ASP A 373 -30.01 20.15 18.78
C ASP A 373 -29.85 18.74 18.19
N ALA A 374 -29.44 18.66 16.91
CA ALA A 374 -29.11 17.38 16.29
C ALA A 374 -27.89 16.71 16.95
N CYS A 375 -26.85 17.49 17.24
CA CYS A 375 -25.65 16.98 17.94
C CYS A 375 -26.01 16.47 19.34
N MET A 376 -26.81 17.22 20.09
CA MET A 376 -27.27 16.82 21.42
C MET A 376 -28.11 15.54 21.37
N ARG A 377 -28.98 15.38 20.36
CA ARG A 377 -29.74 14.15 20.19
C ARG A 377 -28.88 12.94 19.88
N ILE A 378 -27.81 13.12 19.09
CA ILE A 378 -26.82 12.06 18.82
C ILE A 378 -26.06 11.68 20.11
N ILE A 379 -25.73 12.67 20.97
CA ILE A 379 -25.08 12.41 22.26
C ILE A 379 -26.04 11.65 23.22
N GLU A 380 -27.31 12.02 23.26
CA GLU A 380 -28.33 11.26 24.00
C GLU A 380 -28.40 9.80 23.53
N GLU A 381 -28.35 9.57 22.21
CA GLU A 381 -28.32 8.22 21.62
C GLU A 381 -27.04 7.47 22.01
N ALA A 382 -25.89 8.15 22.01
CA ALA A 382 -24.63 7.57 22.45
C ALA A 382 -24.70 7.09 23.91
N LYS A 383 -25.39 7.83 24.77
CA LYS A 383 -25.61 7.43 26.16
C LYS A 383 -26.52 6.23 26.28
N LEU A 384 -27.64 6.23 25.56
CA LEU A 384 -28.58 5.09 25.54
C LEU A 384 -27.88 3.80 25.07
N ARG A 385 -27.09 3.88 24.01
CA ARG A 385 -26.35 2.71 23.48
C ARG A 385 -25.28 2.21 24.45
N ALA A 386 -24.59 3.08 25.18
CA ALA A 386 -23.63 2.68 26.20
C ALA A 386 -24.30 1.80 27.28
N MET A 387 -25.48 2.20 27.72
CA MET A 387 -26.25 1.43 28.70
C MET A 387 -26.80 0.13 28.13
N GLN A 388 -27.32 0.13 26.89
CA GLN A 388 -27.93 -1.04 26.27
C GLN A 388 -26.90 -2.10 25.89
N MET A 389 -25.75 -1.69 25.28
CA MET A 389 -24.78 -2.63 24.74
C MET A 389 -23.70 -3.03 25.75
N ASP A 390 -23.24 -2.11 26.58
CA ASP A 390 -22.10 -2.32 27.47
C ASP A 390 -22.52 -2.32 28.97
N GLY A 391 -23.79 -2.00 29.29
CA GLY A 391 -24.30 -1.93 30.65
C GLY A 391 -23.62 -0.86 31.52
N LYS A 392 -23.07 0.17 30.90
CA LYS A 392 -22.26 1.23 31.55
C LYS A 392 -22.87 2.60 31.34
N ASP A 393 -22.86 3.43 32.40
CA ASP A 393 -23.20 4.84 32.25
C ASP A 393 -22.06 5.60 31.60
N GLY A 394 -22.38 6.40 30.57
CA GLY A 394 -21.42 7.19 29.80
C GLY A 394 -21.80 7.30 28.33
N LEU A 395 -20.83 7.67 27.48
CA LEU A 395 -20.99 7.82 26.04
C LEU A 395 -20.30 6.63 25.32
N THR A 396 -21.03 5.94 24.44
CA THR A 396 -20.46 4.82 23.71
C THR A 396 -19.30 5.25 22.78
N LEU A 397 -18.27 4.42 22.71
CA LEU A 397 -17.16 4.51 21.77
C LEU A 397 -17.28 3.53 20.59
N ARG A 398 -18.46 2.93 20.41
CA ARG A 398 -18.82 2.19 19.19
C ARG A 398 -19.20 3.18 18.09
N LEU A 399 -18.21 3.94 17.66
CA LEU A 399 -18.38 5.11 16.80
C LEU A 399 -18.91 4.76 15.39
N ARG A 400 -18.74 3.52 14.94
CA ARG A 400 -19.28 3.04 13.65
C ARG A 400 -20.80 3.14 13.60
N ASP A 401 -21.47 2.78 14.68
CA ASP A 401 -22.94 2.78 14.76
C ASP A 401 -23.47 4.21 14.76
N LEU A 402 -22.80 5.11 15.49
CA LEU A 402 -23.14 6.53 15.49
C LEU A 402 -22.85 7.19 14.12
N SER A 403 -21.73 6.81 13.44
CA SER A 403 -21.44 7.27 12.09
C SER A 403 -22.54 6.89 11.11
N GLY A 404 -23.12 5.68 11.24
CA GLY A 404 -24.29 5.25 10.46
C GLY A 404 -25.50 6.17 10.65
N ILE A 405 -25.81 6.52 11.90
CA ILE A 405 -26.91 7.44 12.21
C ILE A 405 -26.65 8.84 11.64
N ILE A 406 -25.45 9.37 11.80
CA ILE A 406 -25.06 10.70 11.26
C ILE A 406 -25.29 10.75 9.75
N LYS A 407 -24.78 9.76 9.01
CA LYS A 407 -24.92 9.69 7.55
C LYS A 407 -26.38 9.57 7.13
N MET A 408 -27.11 8.67 7.76
CA MET A 408 -28.54 8.48 7.47
C MET A 408 -29.37 9.76 7.78
N SER A 409 -29.02 10.48 8.85
CA SER A 409 -29.65 11.77 9.16
C SER A 409 -29.37 12.81 8.11
N GLY A 410 -28.14 12.84 7.57
CA GLY A 410 -27.74 13.70 6.46
C GLY A 410 -28.47 13.36 5.16
N ASP A 411 -28.57 12.08 4.83
CA ASP A 411 -29.33 11.62 3.64
C ASP A 411 -30.80 12.01 3.72
N ILE A 412 -31.42 11.88 4.91
CA ILE A 412 -32.81 12.31 5.14
C ILE A 412 -32.93 13.84 4.97
N ALA A 413 -31.99 14.61 5.53
CA ALA A 413 -32.01 16.06 5.39
C ALA A 413 -31.91 16.52 3.93
N ILE A 414 -31.03 15.87 3.13
CA ILE A 414 -30.92 16.13 1.68
C ILE A 414 -32.23 15.80 0.98
N PHE A 415 -32.82 14.64 1.27
CA PHE A 415 -34.07 14.21 0.66
C PHE A 415 -35.23 15.15 0.96
N GLU A 416 -35.27 15.74 2.15
CA GLU A 416 -36.27 16.73 2.57
C GLU A 416 -35.91 18.17 2.13
N GLY A 417 -34.78 18.38 1.45
CA GLY A 417 -34.32 19.69 0.99
C GLY A 417 -33.89 20.64 2.10
N ALA A 418 -33.47 20.11 3.25
CA ALA A 418 -33.05 20.88 4.41
C ALA A 418 -31.58 21.32 4.26
N GLU A 419 -31.26 22.56 4.66
CA GLU A 419 -29.91 23.11 4.65
C GLU A 419 -29.02 22.57 5.79
N GLN A 420 -29.65 22.03 6.85
CA GLN A 420 -28.97 21.48 8.03
C GLN A 420 -29.64 20.21 8.53
N ILE A 421 -28.84 19.34 9.15
CA ILE A 421 -29.38 18.20 9.90
C ILE A 421 -30.00 18.71 11.20
N THR A 422 -31.28 18.45 11.38
CA THR A 422 -32.05 18.81 12.58
C THR A 422 -32.24 17.63 13.50
N ARG A 423 -32.73 17.87 14.72
CA ARG A 423 -33.12 16.81 15.68
C ARG A 423 -34.12 15.80 15.06
N GLU A 424 -35.09 16.29 14.28
CA GLU A 424 -36.10 15.42 13.64
C GLU A 424 -35.49 14.45 12.64
N HIS A 425 -34.48 14.90 11.85
CA HIS A 425 -33.75 14.02 10.91
C HIS A 425 -33.01 12.91 11.67
N VAL A 426 -32.41 13.24 12.83
CA VAL A 426 -31.73 12.26 13.69
C VAL A 426 -32.72 11.25 14.26
N GLU A 427 -33.89 11.69 14.72
CA GLU A 427 -34.93 10.78 15.24
C GLU A 427 -35.49 9.82 14.17
N LYS A 428 -35.69 10.33 12.93
CA LYS A 428 -36.05 9.51 11.80
C LYS A 428 -34.95 8.48 11.46
N ALA A 429 -33.69 8.91 11.50
CA ALA A 429 -32.53 8.05 11.24
C ALA A 429 -32.41 6.94 12.31
N ILE A 430 -32.57 7.27 13.60
CA ILE A 430 -32.52 6.29 14.70
C ILE A 430 -33.58 5.21 14.51
N LYS A 431 -34.82 5.59 14.18
CA LYS A 431 -35.89 4.63 13.91
C LYS A 431 -35.60 3.72 12.73
N ARG A 432 -34.93 4.24 11.66
CA ARG A 432 -34.53 3.44 10.49
C ARG A 432 -33.27 2.62 10.71
N ALA A 433 -32.42 3.00 11.66
CA ALA A 433 -31.17 2.31 11.98
C ALA A 433 -31.38 1.12 12.95
N GLN A 434 -32.63 0.80 13.34
CA GLN A 434 -32.92 -0.40 14.09
C GLN A 434 -32.49 -1.65 13.34
N SER A 435 -31.86 -2.60 14.04
CA SER A 435 -31.48 -3.87 13.44
C SER A 435 -32.69 -4.65 12.94
N ILE A 436 -32.49 -5.56 12.00
CA ILE A 436 -33.56 -6.41 11.49
C ILE A 436 -34.17 -7.21 12.66
N GLU A 437 -33.33 -7.65 13.61
CA GLU A 437 -33.78 -8.36 14.81
C GLU A 437 -34.67 -7.50 15.68
N GLU A 438 -34.35 -6.21 15.88
CA GLU A 438 -35.22 -5.27 16.63
C GLU A 438 -36.54 -5.03 15.91
N GLN A 439 -36.49 -4.81 14.59
CA GLN A 439 -37.69 -4.64 13.76
C GLN A 439 -38.59 -5.90 13.76
N LEU A 440 -37.97 -7.10 13.76
CA LEU A 440 -38.70 -8.36 13.86
C LEU A 440 -39.31 -8.54 15.25
N LEU A 441 -38.60 -8.12 16.31
CA LEU A 441 -39.14 -8.13 17.66
C LEU A 441 -40.34 -7.18 17.81
N ASP A 442 -40.24 -6.00 17.21
CA ASP A 442 -41.36 -5.03 17.24
C ASP A 442 -42.55 -5.49 16.39
N SER A 443 -42.28 -6.13 15.25
CA SER A 443 -43.33 -6.57 14.32
C SER A 443 -43.99 -7.90 14.71
N TYR A 444 -43.20 -8.84 15.23
CA TYR A 444 -43.65 -10.23 15.52
C TYR A 444 -43.61 -10.60 16.98
N GLY A 445 -43.12 -9.73 17.87
CA GLY A 445 -43.21 -9.85 19.33
C GLY A 445 -42.61 -11.14 19.91
N SER A 446 -43.35 -11.74 20.83
CA SER A 446 -42.91 -12.94 21.56
C SER A 446 -42.76 -14.20 20.70
N ALA A 447 -43.41 -14.28 19.54
CA ALA A 447 -43.31 -15.41 18.62
C ALA A 447 -41.90 -15.54 18.01
N PHE A 448 -41.23 -14.41 17.70
CA PHE A 448 -39.87 -14.41 17.21
C PHE A 448 -38.84 -14.83 18.27
N ARG A 449 -39.04 -14.42 19.55
CA ARG A 449 -38.20 -14.86 20.68
C ARG A 449 -38.32 -16.35 20.94
N ALA A 450 -39.52 -16.91 20.85
CA ALA A 450 -39.73 -18.34 20.98
C ALA A 450 -38.99 -19.13 19.89
N GLY A 451 -39.09 -18.71 18.63
CA GLY A 451 -38.35 -19.34 17.52
C GLY A 451 -36.83 -19.29 17.68
N GLN A 452 -36.25 -18.19 18.16
CA GLN A 452 -34.82 -18.10 18.46
C GLN A 452 -34.38 -19.02 19.60
N SER A 453 -35.21 -19.14 20.68
CA SER A 453 -34.90 -20.04 21.79
C SER A 453 -34.94 -21.52 21.38
N ASP A 454 -35.86 -21.89 20.49
CA ASP A 454 -35.97 -23.24 19.95
C ASP A 454 -34.80 -23.58 19.01
N TYR A 455 -34.37 -22.61 18.18
CA TYR A 455 -33.18 -22.78 17.33
C TYR A 455 -31.89 -22.92 18.14
N ALA A 456 -31.72 -22.14 19.20
CA ALA A 456 -30.58 -22.23 20.12
C ALA A 456 -30.58 -23.54 20.92
N ALA A 457 -31.77 -24.06 21.28
CA ALA A 457 -31.92 -25.37 21.92
C ALA A 457 -31.55 -26.51 20.97
N LEU A 458 -32.00 -26.46 19.71
CA LEU A 458 -31.69 -27.45 18.68
C LEU A 458 -30.20 -27.47 18.29
N SER A 459 -29.54 -26.29 18.25
CA SER A 459 -28.09 -26.22 17.99
C SER A 459 -27.25 -26.80 19.14
N ARG A 460 -27.71 -26.64 20.40
CA ARG A 460 -27.05 -27.24 21.56
C ARG A 460 -27.29 -28.76 21.66
N SER A 461 -28.42 -29.28 21.18
CA SER A 461 -28.68 -30.72 21.12
C SER A 461 -27.84 -31.42 20.04
N ARG A 462 -27.63 -30.79 18.88
CA ARG A 462 -26.75 -31.32 17.83
C ARG A 462 -25.25 -31.36 18.23
N GLY A 463 -24.79 -30.43 19.06
CA GLY A 463 -23.41 -30.44 19.61
C GLY A 463 -23.14 -31.52 20.65
N ARG A 464 -24.19 -32.08 21.30
CA ARG A 464 -24.06 -33.19 22.28
C ARG A 464 -24.09 -34.58 21.66
N GLY A 465 -24.58 -34.72 20.43
CA GLY A 465 -24.69 -36.02 19.76
C GLY A 465 -23.37 -36.59 19.22
N TYR A 466 -22.36 -35.76 19.01
CA TYR A 466 -21.05 -36.19 18.48
C TYR A 466 -20.00 -36.56 19.53
N ALA A 467 -20.28 -36.34 20.81
CA ALA A 467 -19.34 -36.64 21.88
C ALA A 467 -19.55 -38.02 22.57
N SER A 468 -20.56 -38.79 22.17
CA SER A 468 -20.90 -40.09 22.82
C SER A 468 -20.57 -41.32 21.98
N GLU A 469 -20.01 -41.19 20.76
CA GLU A 469 -19.68 -42.34 19.89
C GLU A 469 -18.17 -42.63 19.74
N ILE A 470 -17.32 -42.03 20.57
CA ILE A 470 -15.90 -42.42 20.65
C ILE A 470 -15.61 -42.91 22.07
N ARG A 471 -15.95 -44.15 22.33
CA ARG A 471 -15.38 -44.99 23.37
C ARG A 471 -15.05 -46.36 22.80
#